data_83bcc7c7a423fab4f0d3127756e72bc9
#
_entry.id   83bcc7c7a423fab4f0d3127756e72bc9
#
_cell.length_a   1.000
_cell.length_b   1.000
_cell.length_c   1.000
_cell.angle_alpha   90.00
_cell.angle_beta   90.00
_cell.angle_gamma   90.00
#
_symmetry.space_group_name_H-M   'P 1'
#
loop_
_entity.id
_entity.type
_entity.pdbx_description
1 polymer ?
#
loop_
_entity_poly.entity_id
_entity_poly.type
_entity_poly.pdbx_seq_one_letter_code
_entity_poly.pdbx_strand_id
1 'polypeptide(L)'
;ACVVERHFPEPLQRADGIEAVLDGLLAEVARVLEGRGQGGRSFEAGLFHTDGQVRRLTVATGRPTRDGAAVMRLFRERIATLADPIDPGYGFDVIRLAVPLAEPLAPAAPDLDGRAAGQEAVADLVDRLATRLGPDRVLRLVARDSHHPEREAALVPWTGGAAGGIGWPPALPDEPPSRPLQIFDPPQPVE
;
A
#
# COMPACT_ATOMS: atom_id res chain seq x y z
N ALA A 1 -2.77 15.77 7.86
CA ALA A 1 -3.53 15.08 6.81
C ALA A 1 -3.77 16.05 5.65
N CYS A 2 -3.73 15.55 4.43
CA CYS A 2 -4.15 16.28 3.23
C CYS A 2 -5.57 15.83 2.91
N VAL A 3 -6.49 16.77 2.68
CA VAL A 3 -7.89 16.47 2.35
C VAL A 3 -8.32 17.42 1.25
N VAL A 4 -8.93 16.89 0.21
CA VAL A 4 -9.57 17.61 -0.88
C VAL A 4 -10.96 17.03 -1.11
N GLU A 5 -11.91 17.85 -1.57
CA GLU A 5 -13.27 17.39 -1.80
C GLU A 5 -13.93 18.11 -2.97
N ARG A 6 -14.91 17.47 -3.57
CA ARG A 6 -15.73 18.01 -4.64
C ARG A 6 -17.19 17.90 -4.25
N HIS A 7 -17.89 19.03 -4.25
CA HIS A 7 -19.34 19.13 -4.05
C HIS A 7 -20.07 19.19 -5.37
N PHE A 8 -21.21 18.52 -5.43
CA PHE A 8 -22.05 18.45 -6.62
C PHE A 8 -23.40 19.10 -6.34
N PRO A 9 -23.73 20.25 -6.98
CA PRO A 9 -25.07 20.85 -6.87
C PRO A 9 -26.20 19.92 -7.36
N GLU A 10 -25.89 19.13 -8.40
CA GLU A 10 -26.71 18.01 -8.85
C GLU A 10 -25.99 16.71 -8.48
N PRO A 11 -26.63 15.82 -7.68
CA PRO A 11 -25.99 14.59 -7.22
C PRO A 11 -25.51 13.71 -8.37
N LEU A 12 -24.29 13.18 -8.22
CA LEU A 12 -23.68 12.28 -9.20
C LEU A 12 -24.35 10.91 -9.13
N GLN A 13 -25.17 10.57 -10.14
CA GLN A 13 -25.94 9.33 -10.19
C GLN A 13 -25.26 8.20 -10.97
N ARG A 14 -24.09 8.44 -11.55
CA ARG A 14 -23.39 7.48 -12.38
C ARG A 14 -22.07 7.05 -11.77
N ALA A 15 -21.88 5.74 -11.63
CA ALA A 15 -20.67 5.16 -11.05
C ALA A 15 -19.40 5.48 -11.86
N ASP A 16 -19.51 5.58 -13.20
CA ASP A 16 -18.40 5.96 -14.08
C ASP A 16 -17.87 7.38 -13.82
N GLY A 17 -18.74 8.28 -13.35
CA GLY A 17 -18.36 9.63 -12.95
C GLY A 17 -17.44 9.67 -11.70
N ILE A 18 -17.54 8.68 -10.82
CA ILE A 18 -16.72 8.60 -9.60
C ILE A 18 -15.24 8.54 -9.94
N GLU A 19 -14.84 7.72 -10.91
CA GLU A 19 -13.45 7.58 -11.32
C GLU A 19 -12.87 8.90 -11.84
N ALA A 20 -13.61 9.60 -12.70
CA ALA A 20 -13.17 10.89 -13.25
C ALA A 20 -12.99 11.95 -12.15
N VAL A 21 -13.87 11.95 -11.14
CA VAL A 21 -13.74 12.85 -9.99
C VAL A 21 -12.54 12.49 -9.15
N LEU A 22 -12.35 11.20 -8.85
CA LEU A 22 -11.19 10.72 -8.08
C LEU A 22 -9.87 11.04 -8.78
N ASP A 23 -9.77 10.90 -10.10
CA ASP A 23 -8.58 11.28 -10.87
C ASP A 23 -8.26 12.78 -10.69
N GLY A 24 -9.29 13.65 -10.75
CA GLY A 24 -9.11 15.07 -10.48
C GLY A 24 -8.64 15.36 -9.06
N LEU A 25 -9.22 14.72 -8.05
CA LEU A 25 -8.84 14.87 -6.65
C LEU A 25 -7.43 14.34 -6.39
N LEU A 26 -7.04 13.23 -7.02
CA LEU A 26 -5.68 12.68 -6.94
C LEU A 26 -4.64 13.66 -7.51
N ALA A 27 -4.95 14.33 -8.62
CA ALA A 27 -4.08 15.35 -9.18
C ALA A 27 -3.94 16.57 -8.24
N GLU A 28 -5.00 16.95 -7.53
CA GLU A 28 -4.96 18.03 -6.54
C GLU A 28 -4.11 17.63 -5.32
N VAL A 29 -4.32 16.42 -4.80
CA VAL A 29 -3.53 15.85 -3.70
C VAL A 29 -2.05 15.75 -4.06
N ALA A 30 -1.73 15.27 -5.27
CA ALA A 30 -0.34 15.15 -5.73
C ALA A 30 0.39 16.49 -5.67
N ARG A 31 -0.25 17.59 -6.13
CA ARG A 31 0.32 18.94 -6.07
C ARG A 31 0.55 19.42 -4.63
N VAL A 32 -0.40 19.15 -3.72
CA VAL A 32 -0.26 19.52 -2.30
C VAL A 32 0.88 18.72 -1.64
N LEU A 33 0.97 17.43 -1.90
CA LEU A 33 2.04 16.56 -1.38
C LEU A 33 3.41 16.97 -1.94
N GLU A 34 3.48 17.32 -3.21
CA GLU A 34 4.71 17.83 -3.84
C GLU A 34 5.21 19.09 -3.18
N GLY A 35 4.34 20.08 -2.97
CA GLY A 35 4.69 21.30 -2.27
C GLY A 35 5.17 21.11 -0.82
N ARG A 36 4.88 19.95 -0.22
CA ARG A 36 5.31 19.56 1.13
C ARG A 36 6.53 18.62 1.13
N GLY A 37 7.06 18.22 -0.02
CA GLY A 37 8.12 17.23 -0.13
C GLY A 37 7.68 15.83 0.38
N GLN A 38 6.39 15.51 0.30
CA GLN A 38 5.80 14.28 0.82
C GLN A 38 5.21 13.42 -0.29
N GLY A 39 5.04 12.12 -0.03
CA GLY A 39 4.22 11.19 -0.79
C GLY A 39 3.20 10.50 0.11
N GLY A 40 2.05 10.15 -0.45
CA GLY A 40 0.99 9.44 0.28
C GLY A 40 1.33 7.96 0.46
N ARG A 41 1.01 7.40 1.65
CA ARG A 41 1.10 5.98 1.99
C ARG A 41 -0.28 5.35 2.18
N SER A 42 -1.28 6.16 2.54
CA SER A 42 -2.66 5.73 2.66
C SER A 42 -3.56 6.80 2.04
N PHE A 43 -4.54 6.35 1.27
CA PHE A 43 -5.51 7.20 0.59
C PHE A 43 -6.91 6.68 0.93
N GLU A 44 -7.79 7.59 1.34
CA GLU A 44 -9.18 7.28 1.66
C GLU A 44 -10.11 8.12 0.81
N ALA A 45 -10.93 7.45 0.00
CA ALA A 45 -12.02 8.08 -0.73
C ALA A 45 -13.33 7.92 0.07
N GLY A 46 -13.97 9.03 0.40
CA GLY A 46 -15.29 9.10 1.00
C GLY A 46 -16.33 9.51 -0.02
N LEU A 47 -17.31 8.64 -0.27
CA LEU A 47 -18.45 8.90 -1.14
C LEU A 47 -19.65 9.18 -0.23
N PHE A 48 -20.13 10.41 -0.23
CA PHE A 48 -21.24 10.87 0.61
C PHE A 48 -22.50 10.89 -0.23
N HIS A 49 -23.50 10.09 0.17
CA HIS A 49 -24.80 10.04 -0.47
C HIS A 49 -25.70 11.14 0.04
N THR A 50 -26.67 11.51 -0.78
CA THR A 50 -27.69 12.51 -0.43
C THR A 50 -28.58 12.11 0.75
N ASP A 51 -28.69 10.81 1.05
CA ASP A 51 -29.42 10.27 2.21
C ASP A 51 -28.58 10.24 3.49
N GLY A 52 -27.35 10.78 3.45
CA GLY A 52 -26.43 10.84 4.60
C GLY A 52 -25.56 9.59 4.79
N GLN A 53 -25.73 8.55 3.98
CA GLN A 53 -24.84 7.40 4.02
C GLN A 53 -23.45 7.78 3.49
N VAL A 54 -22.40 7.15 4.05
CA VAL A 54 -21.03 7.38 3.61
C VAL A 54 -20.34 6.05 3.30
N ARG A 55 -19.95 5.88 2.05
CA ARG A 55 -19.10 4.75 1.63
C ARG A 55 -17.64 5.17 1.68
N ARG A 56 -16.80 4.40 2.38
CA ARG A 56 -15.36 4.65 2.44
C ARG A 56 -14.58 3.55 1.73
N LEU A 57 -13.62 3.98 0.91
CA LEU A 57 -12.68 3.10 0.21
C LEU A 57 -11.28 3.51 0.64
N THR A 58 -10.52 2.57 1.19
CA THR A 58 -9.13 2.84 1.60
C THR A 58 -8.19 1.96 0.79
N VAL A 59 -7.11 2.57 0.29
CA VAL A 59 -6.00 1.90 -0.36
C VAL A 59 -4.69 2.36 0.27
N ALA A 60 -3.69 1.48 0.29
CA ALA A 60 -2.39 1.76 0.86
C ALA A 60 -1.29 1.37 -0.12
N THR A 61 -0.15 2.05 -0.03
CA THR A 61 1.04 1.81 -0.85
C THR A 61 2.22 1.40 0.02
N GLY A 62 3.06 0.51 -0.47
CA GLY A 62 4.28 0.06 0.20
C GLY A 62 5.36 1.15 0.27
N ARG A 63 5.24 2.19 -0.56
CA ARG A 63 6.15 3.33 -0.63
C ARG A 63 5.37 4.63 -0.72
N PRO A 64 5.92 5.76 -0.23
CA PRO A 64 5.29 7.05 -0.43
C PRO A 64 5.22 7.35 -1.94
N THR A 65 4.05 7.77 -2.42
CA THR A 65 3.83 8.06 -3.84
C THR A 65 3.03 9.34 -4.05
N ARG A 66 3.23 9.97 -5.21
CA ARG A 66 2.42 11.06 -5.77
C ARG A 66 1.80 10.66 -7.12
N ASP A 67 2.06 9.42 -7.56
CA ASP A 67 1.51 8.91 -8.82
C ASP A 67 0.02 8.63 -8.68
N GLY A 68 -0.79 9.60 -9.12
CA GLY A 68 -2.26 9.49 -9.10
C GLY A 68 -2.76 8.30 -9.93
N ALA A 69 -2.08 7.97 -11.04
CA ALA A 69 -2.48 6.86 -11.89
C ALA A 69 -2.25 5.51 -11.19
N ALA A 70 -1.13 5.36 -10.44
CA ALA A 70 -0.89 4.19 -9.61
C ALA A 70 -1.96 4.05 -8.53
N VAL A 71 -2.26 5.12 -7.79
CA VAL A 71 -3.30 5.11 -6.75
C VAL A 71 -4.68 4.83 -7.33
N MET A 72 -5.01 5.39 -8.51
CA MET A 72 -6.29 5.11 -9.17
C MET A 72 -6.43 3.64 -9.55
N ARG A 73 -5.34 2.99 -10.00
CA ARG A 73 -5.34 1.52 -10.22
C ARG A 73 -5.71 0.75 -8.96
N LEU A 74 -5.20 1.17 -7.78
CA LEU A 74 -5.55 0.54 -6.50
C LEU A 74 -7.03 0.75 -6.14
N PHE A 75 -7.57 1.95 -6.36
CA PHE A 75 -9.01 2.20 -6.15
C PHE A 75 -9.87 1.31 -7.06
N ARG A 76 -9.50 1.13 -8.34
CA ARG A 76 -10.21 0.20 -9.25
C ARG A 76 -10.15 -1.24 -8.75
N GLU A 77 -8.99 -1.72 -8.32
CA GLU A 77 -8.85 -3.06 -7.71
C GLU A 77 -9.73 -3.18 -6.46
N ARG A 78 -9.76 -2.15 -5.61
CA ARG A 78 -10.58 -2.14 -4.40
C ARG A 78 -12.06 -2.16 -4.72
N ILE A 79 -12.52 -1.36 -5.67
CA ILE A 79 -13.91 -1.33 -6.13
C ILE A 79 -14.31 -2.69 -6.71
N ALA A 80 -13.46 -3.31 -7.52
CA ALA A 80 -13.73 -4.62 -8.12
C ALA A 80 -13.82 -5.77 -7.10
N THR A 81 -13.27 -5.60 -5.89
CA THR A 81 -13.30 -6.60 -4.82
C THR A 81 -14.40 -6.37 -3.78
N LEU A 82 -15.22 -5.34 -3.95
CA LEU A 82 -16.34 -5.09 -3.05
C LEU A 82 -17.39 -6.19 -3.19
N ALA A 83 -17.80 -6.76 -2.05
CA ALA A 83 -18.91 -7.71 -2.01
C ALA A 83 -20.22 -7.05 -2.43
N ASP A 84 -20.35 -5.77 -2.13
CA ASP A 84 -21.49 -4.90 -2.44
C ASP A 84 -21.01 -3.84 -3.44
N PRO A 85 -21.44 -3.85 -4.69
CA PRO A 85 -21.11 -2.82 -5.67
C PRO A 85 -21.46 -1.42 -5.15
N ILE A 86 -20.76 -0.40 -5.69
CA ILE A 86 -21.11 0.98 -5.39
C ILE A 86 -22.42 1.29 -6.10
N ASP A 87 -23.51 1.37 -5.35
CA ASP A 87 -24.81 1.82 -5.83
C ASP A 87 -24.90 3.33 -5.57
N PRO A 88 -25.03 4.15 -6.60
CA PRO A 88 -25.26 5.59 -6.42
C PRO A 88 -26.58 5.92 -5.71
N GLY A 89 -27.59 5.07 -5.78
CA GLY A 89 -28.91 5.34 -5.22
C GLY A 89 -29.47 6.68 -5.72
N TYR A 90 -29.73 7.60 -4.79
CA TYR A 90 -30.14 8.97 -5.11
C TYR A 90 -29.00 9.89 -5.54
N GLY A 91 -27.77 9.38 -5.59
CA GLY A 91 -26.56 10.08 -6.02
C GLY A 91 -25.67 10.49 -4.86
N PHE A 92 -24.45 10.88 -5.23
CA PHE A 92 -23.44 11.44 -4.33
C PHE A 92 -23.44 12.96 -4.43
N ASP A 93 -23.54 13.64 -3.30
CA ASP A 93 -23.43 15.11 -3.20
C ASP A 93 -22.02 15.60 -2.90
N VAL A 94 -21.17 14.73 -2.28
CA VAL A 94 -19.76 15.03 -2.02
C VAL A 94 -18.90 13.80 -2.28
N ILE A 95 -17.77 14.01 -2.97
CA ILE A 95 -16.66 13.05 -3.01
C ILE A 95 -15.45 13.70 -2.37
N ARG A 96 -14.88 13.04 -1.38
CA ARG A 96 -13.71 13.49 -0.62
C ARG A 96 -12.56 12.52 -0.81
N LEU A 97 -11.35 13.05 -0.97
CA LEU A 97 -10.12 12.27 -0.93
C LEU A 97 -9.24 12.80 0.20
N ALA A 98 -8.87 11.90 1.11
CA ALA A 98 -7.97 12.17 2.21
C ALA A 98 -6.69 11.34 2.09
N VAL A 99 -5.58 11.89 2.59
CA VAL A 99 -4.30 11.19 2.76
C VAL A 99 -3.99 11.18 4.26
N PRO A 100 -4.48 10.15 4.99
CA PRO A 100 -4.26 10.04 6.44
C PRO A 100 -2.79 9.87 6.80
N LEU A 101 -2.05 9.12 5.98
CA LEU A 101 -0.62 8.84 6.17
C LEU A 101 0.17 9.34 4.97
N ALA A 102 1.12 10.23 5.21
CA ALA A 102 2.09 10.72 4.23
C ALA A 102 3.49 10.68 4.85
N GLU A 103 4.50 10.38 4.05
CA GLU A 103 5.90 10.29 4.44
C GLU A 103 6.77 11.20 3.56
N PRO A 104 7.96 11.60 3.99
CA PRO A 104 8.89 12.32 3.15
C PRO A 104 9.16 11.58 1.83
N LEU A 105 9.12 12.29 0.72
CA LEU A 105 9.45 11.77 -0.61
C LEU A 105 10.37 12.75 -1.31
N ALA A 106 11.65 12.39 -1.37
CA ALA A 106 12.64 13.17 -2.12
C ALA A 106 12.30 13.18 -3.62
N PRO A 107 12.70 14.22 -4.36
CA PRO A 107 12.64 14.19 -5.82
C PRO A 107 13.35 12.95 -6.35
N ALA A 108 12.77 12.32 -7.38
CA ALA A 108 13.38 11.16 -8.00
C ALA A 108 14.74 11.55 -8.60
N ALA A 109 15.82 10.91 -8.13
CA ALA A 109 17.10 10.99 -8.81
C ALA A 109 17.01 10.18 -10.11
N PRO A 110 17.65 10.64 -11.21
CA PRO A 110 17.67 9.86 -12.44
C PRO A 110 18.32 8.50 -12.21
N ASP A 111 17.58 7.44 -12.51
CA ASP A 111 18.08 6.06 -12.43
C ASP A 111 18.92 5.77 -13.67
N LEU A 112 20.22 5.65 -13.49
CA LEU A 112 21.18 5.37 -14.57
C LEU A 112 21.28 3.87 -14.87
N ASP A 113 20.83 3.00 -13.95
CA ASP A 113 21.05 1.54 -14.03
C ASP A 113 19.78 0.75 -14.40
N GLY A 114 18.62 1.39 -14.52
CA GLY A 114 17.33 0.73 -14.82
C GLY A 114 16.81 -0.21 -13.71
N ARG A 115 17.51 -0.31 -12.57
CA ARG A 115 17.12 -1.17 -11.45
C ARG A 115 15.94 -0.62 -10.67
N ALA A 116 15.81 0.70 -10.60
CA ALA A 116 14.69 1.35 -9.93
C ALA A 116 13.37 1.03 -10.63
N ALA A 117 13.32 1.02 -11.95
CA ALA A 117 12.13 0.67 -12.71
C ALA A 117 11.63 -0.77 -12.40
N GLY A 118 12.55 -1.73 -12.27
CA GLY A 118 12.20 -3.09 -11.87
C GLY A 118 11.65 -3.17 -10.44
N GLN A 119 12.26 -2.44 -9.51
CA GLN A 119 11.79 -2.38 -8.11
C GLN A 119 10.43 -1.66 -8.01
N GLU A 120 10.18 -0.65 -8.82
CA GLU A 120 8.90 0.03 -8.91
C GLU A 120 7.79 -0.91 -9.39
N ALA A 121 8.04 -1.65 -10.46
CA ALA A 121 7.07 -2.61 -10.98
C ALA A 121 6.70 -3.71 -9.96
N VAL A 122 7.68 -4.20 -9.19
CA VAL A 122 7.44 -5.16 -8.10
C VAL A 122 6.62 -4.54 -6.99
N ALA A 123 6.94 -3.31 -6.57
CA ALA A 123 6.19 -2.62 -5.53
C ALA A 123 4.74 -2.36 -5.96
N ASP A 124 4.51 -1.92 -7.19
CA ASP A 124 3.16 -1.72 -7.74
C ASP A 124 2.35 -3.04 -7.77
N LEU A 125 3.00 -4.15 -8.15
CA LEU A 125 2.37 -5.47 -8.14
C LEU A 125 1.98 -5.86 -6.71
N VAL A 126 2.87 -5.68 -5.75
CA VAL A 126 2.62 -5.99 -4.34
C VAL A 126 1.47 -5.15 -3.77
N ASP A 127 1.44 -3.85 -4.08
CA ASP A 127 0.39 -2.94 -3.62
C ASP A 127 -1.00 -3.37 -4.18
N ARG A 128 -1.04 -3.80 -5.45
CA ARG A 128 -2.25 -4.35 -6.06
C ARG A 128 -2.68 -5.67 -5.41
N LEU A 129 -1.74 -6.58 -5.17
CA LEU A 129 -2.02 -7.84 -4.49
C LEU A 129 -2.52 -7.61 -3.06
N ALA A 130 -1.88 -6.70 -2.31
CA ALA A 130 -2.30 -6.35 -0.95
C ALA A 130 -3.69 -5.70 -0.93
N THR A 131 -4.00 -4.86 -1.91
CA THR A 131 -5.33 -4.24 -2.05
C THR A 131 -6.41 -5.29 -2.33
N ARG A 132 -6.10 -6.30 -3.13
CA ARG A 132 -7.04 -7.34 -3.56
C ARG A 132 -7.24 -8.45 -2.55
N LEU A 133 -6.15 -8.91 -1.93
CA LEU A 133 -6.14 -10.08 -1.03
C LEU A 133 -6.21 -9.68 0.45
N GLY A 134 -5.89 -8.45 0.76
CA GLY A 134 -5.66 -7.94 2.11
C GLY A 134 -4.15 -7.83 2.44
N PRO A 135 -3.75 -6.80 3.19
CA PRO A 135 -2.33 -6.54 3.49
C PRO A 135 -1.67 -7.67 4.29
N ASP A 136 -2.44 -8.35 5.14
CA ASP A 136 -1.92 -9.44 6.00
C ASP A 136 -1.66 -10.74 5.23
N ARG A 137 -2.02 -10.80 3.96
CA ARG A 137 -1.80 -11.99 3.10
C ARG A 137 -0.61 -11.83 2.15
N VAL A 138 -0.10 -10.62 2.00
CA VAL A 138 1.08 -10.34 1.18
C VAL A 138 2.24 -10.06 2.12
N LEU A 139 3.03 -11.10 2.38
CA LEU A 139 4.06 -11.11 3.40
C LEU A 139 5.46 -11.11 2.77
N ARG A 140 6.44 -10.61 3.52
CA ARG A 140 7.86 -10.74 3.22
C ARG A 140 8.61 -11.33 4.40
N LEU A 141 9.68 -12.04 4.11
CA LEU A 141 10.63 -12.49 5.12
C LEU A 141 11.55 -11.33 5.49
N VAL A 142 11.77 -11.15 6.79
CA VAL A 142 12.76 -10.23 7.35
C VAL A 142 13.68 -11.00 8.29
N ALA A 143 14.98 -10.72 8.22
CA ALA A 143 15.93 -11.31 9.12
C ALA A 143 15.77 -10.73 10.54
N ARG A 144 15.95 -11.56 11.54
CA ARG A 144 15.94 -11.17 12.96
C ARG A 144 17.22 -11.60 13.64
N ASP A 145 17.66 -10.81 14.60
CA ASP A 145 18.79 -11.18 15.45
C ASP A 145 18.34 -12.24 16.45
N SER A 146 18.59 -13.50 16.08
CA SER A 146 18.25 -14.67 16.90
C SER A 146 19.26 -15.79 16.67
N HIS A 147 19.68 -16.43 17.76
CA HIS A 147 20.50 -17.63 17.70
C HIS A 147 19.71 -18.91 17.43
N HIS A 148 18.37 -18.83 17.39
CA HIS A 148 17.52 -19.95 17.05
C HIS A 148 17.20 -19.91 15.55
N PRO A 149 17.55 -20.95 14.76
CA PRO A 149 17.27 -20.99 13.32
C PRO A 149 15.81 -20.73 12.97
N GLU A 150 14.86 -21.25 13.76
CA GLU A 150 13.43 -21.10 13.54
C GLU A 150 12.93 -19.67 13.83
N ARG A 151 13.74 -18.83 14.48
CA ARG A 151 13.39 -17.44 14.86
C ARG A 151 14.23 -16.40 14.16
N GLU A 152 15.19 -16.79 13.34
CA GLU A 152 16.08 -15.85 12.63
C GLU A 152 15.38 -15.14 11.47
N ALA A 153 14.20 -15.61 11.09
CA ALA A 153 13.33 -14.97 10.09
C ALA A 153 11.92 -14.79 10.62
N ALA A 154 11.27 -13.73 10.19
CA ALA A 154 9.85 -13.50 10.46
C ALA A 154 9.13 -13.07 9.19
N LEU A 155 7.87 -13.51 9.06
CA LEU A 155 6.94 -13.02 8.05
C LEU A 155 6.28 -11.73 8.57
N VAL A 156 6.39 -10.67 7.80
CA VAL A 156 5.75 -9.39 8.09
C VAL A 156 4.98 -8.89 6.87
N PRO A 157 3.87 -8.14 7.04
CA PRO A 157 3.16 -7.54 5.93
C PRO A 157 4.09 -6.70 5.06
N TRP A 158 4.01 -6.86 3.75
CA TRP A 158 4.88 -6.12 2.82
C TRP A 158 4.64 -4.61 2.87
N THR A 159 3.38 -4.20 3.01
CA THR A 159 2.96 -2.79 3.02
C THR A 159 3.16 -2.09 4.37
N GLY A 160 3.54 -2.83 5.41
CA GLY A 160 3.71 -2.36 6.78
C GLY A 160 5.06 -1.69 7.04
N GLY A 161 5.35 -0.51 6.44
CA GLY A 161 6.52 0.29 6.80
C GLY A 161 7.89 -0.39 6.69
N ALA A 162 8.94 0.27 7.15
CA ALA A 162 10.26 -0.35 7.29
C ALA A 162 10.16 -1.47 8.34
N ALA A 163 10.20 -2.72 7.91
CA ALA A 163 10.33 -3.83 8.83
C ALA A 163 11.65 -3.63 9.60
N GLY A 164 11.56 -3.50 10.91
CA GLY A 164 12.72 -3.41 11.79
C GLY A 164 13.49 -4.75 11.85
N GLY A 165 13.96 -5.20 10.69
CA GLY A 165 14.81 -6.37 10.57
C GLY A 165 16.26 -5.95 10.33
N ILE A 166 17.20 -6.77 10.77
CA ILE A 166 18.59 -6.67 10.33
C ILE A 166 18.70 -7.08 8.86
N GLY A 167 19.72 -6.58 8.16
CA GLY A 167 20.01 -7.07 6.80
C GLY A 167 20.34 -8.57 6.83
N TRP A 168 19.98 -9.28 5.76
CA TRP A 168 20.44 -10.66 5.60
C TRP A 168 21.95 -10.68 5.56
N PRO A 169 22.62 -11.59 6.33
CA PRO A 169 24.06 -11.75 6.24
C PRO A 169 24.42 -12.14 4.80
N PRO A 170 25.57 -11.66 4.28
CA PRO A 170 26.03 -12.08 2.96
C PRO A 170 26.22 -13.60 2.95
N ALA A 171 25.68 -14.26 1.92
CA ALA A 171 25.95 -15.67 1.70
C ALA A 171 27.45 -15.82 1.35
N LEU A 172 28.20 -16.56 2.16
CA LEU A 172 29.57 -16.93 1.83
C LEU A 172 29.52 -18.16 0.92
N PRO A 173 30.08 -18.09 -0.30
CA PRO A 173 30.16 -19.25 -1.17
C PRO A 173 30.97 -20.35 -0.46
N ASP A 174 30.48 -21.57 -0.54
CA ASP A 174 31.16 -22.79 -0.06
C ASP A 174 31.38 -22.93 1.46
N GLU A 175 30.81 -22.07 2.30
CA GLU A 175 30.80 -22.27 3.72
C GLU A 175 29.55 -23.02 4.18
N PRO A 176 29.68 -24.17 4.90
CA PRO A 176 28.52 -24.82 5.48
C PRO A 176 27.89 -23.90 6.54
N PRO A 177 26.58 -23.98 6.75
CA PRO A 177 25.93 -23.16 7.76
C PRO A 177 26.53 -23.39 9.12
N SER A 178 26.94 -22.33 9.80
CA SER A 178 27.60 -22.37 11.12
C SER A 178 26.68 -22.84 12.26
N ARG A 179 25.39 -23.09 11.95
CA ARG A 179 24.35 -23.47 12.90
C ARG A 179 23.59 -24.68 12.39
N PRO A 180 23.01 -25.51 13.28
CA PRO A 180 22.11 -26.58 12.88
C PRO A 180 20.89 -25.99 12.14
N LEU A 181 20.45 -26.67 11.09
CA LEU A 181 19.30 -26.27 10.30
C LEU A 181 17.96 -26.37 11.05
N GLN A 182 17.93 -27.19 12.11
CA GLN A 182 16.75 -27.45 12.92
C GLN A 182 17.14 -27.72 14.37
N ILE A 183 16.37 -27.18 15.29
CA ILE A 183 16.45 -27.48 16.72
C ILE A 183 15.20 -28.27 17.09
N PHE A 184 15.39 -29.39 17.79
CA PHE A 184 14.26 -30.20 18.26
C PHE A 184 13.63 -29.58 19.52
N ASP A 185 12.33 -29.37 19.48
CA ASP A 185 11.54 -28.93 20.63
C ASP A 185 10.35 -29.91 20.81
N PRO A 186 10.32 -30.72 21.89
CA PRO A 186 11.30 -30.80 22.97
C PRO A 186 12.66 -31.42 22.58
N PRO A 187 13.74 -31.12 23.33
CA PRO A 187 15.06 -31.70 23.06
C PRO A 187 15.00 -33.22 23.07
N GLN A 188 15.68 -33.84 22.09
CA GLN A 188 15.80 -35.31 22.05
C GLN A 188 17.06 -35.76 22.79
N PRO A 189 16.99 -36.84 23.56
CA PRO A 189 18.19 -37.39 24.20
C PRO A 189 19.17 -37.92 23.15
N VAL A 190 20.46 -37.63 23.33
CA VAL A 190 21.53 -38.19 22.52
C VAL A 190 22.03 -39.46 23.24
N GLU A 191 21.96 -40.59 22.53
CA GLU A 191 22.52 -41.86 23.01
C GLU A 191 24.06 -41.88 22.92
#